data_414ec14707a4868baa8a422d82685ebf
#
_entry.id   414ec14707a4868baa8a422d82685ebf
#
_cell.length_a   1.000
_cell.length_b   1.000
_cell.length_c   1.000
_cell.angle_alpha   90.00
_cell.angle_beta   90.00
_cell.angle_gamma   90.00
#
_symmetry.space_group_name_H-M   'P 1'
#
loop_
_entity.id
_entity.type
_entity.pdbx_description
1 polymer ?
#
loop_
_entity_poly.entity_id
_entity_poly.type
_entity_poly.pdbx_seq_one_letter_code
_entity_poly.pdbx_strand_id
1 'polypeptide(L)'
;EKPTEKRVNSVPVPLELNFTKKLDGRQLKANEFTFVLKKDGVEVERAKNDAPDATTGIAKINFTKLEFGKDDIGKTYNYTVEEVKGTDSTVSYDGMVATVRVSISHDGTAKAIVKNVVDAPDKEFDNRVTPPEEPKFNPEKYVVRDEDFDLTGKKLLDDDSELADKYGDTKINPY
;
A
#
# COMPACT_ATOMS: atom_id res chain seq x y z
N GLU A 1 16.77 55.87 -22.48
CA GLU A 1 15.76 55.35 -21.59
C GLU A 1 15.87 53.85 -21.44
N LYS A 2 15.74 53.40 -20.25
CA LYS A 2 15.86 51.97 -19.96
C LYS A 2 14.59 51.24 -20.35
N PRO A 3 14.69 50.17 -21.13
CA PRO A 3 13.48 49.44 -21.51
C PRO A 3 12.84 48.81 -20.29
N THR A 4 11.54 48.84 -20.28
CA THR A 4 10.78 48.23 -19.22
C THR A 4 10.77 46.73 -19.42
N GLU A 5 11.28 46.03 -18.48
CA GLU A 5 11.26 44.60 -18.52
C GLU A 5 9.87 44.10 -18.20
N LYS A 6 9.37 43.23 -19.03
CA LYS A 6 8.07 42.65 -18.81
C LYS A 6 8.17 41.61 -17.72
N ARG A 7 7.32 41.72 -16.76
CA ARG A 7 7.32 40.77 -15.66
C ARG A 7 6.30 39.69 -15.87
N VAL A 8 6.71 38.49 -15.62
CA VAL A 8 5.78 37.37 -15.53
C VAL A 8 5.12 37.46 -14.16
N ASN A 9 3.83 37.17 -14.13
CA ASN A 9 3.11 37.09 -12.86
C ASN A 9 3.83 36.10 -11.99
N SER A 10 4.28 36.54 -10.81
CA SER A 10 5.11 35.73 -9.96
C SER A 10 4.33 34.91 -8.94
N VAL A 11 3.00 34.87 -9.05
CA VAL A 11 2.19 34.03 -8.18
C VAL A 11 2.49 32.58 -8.51
N PRO A 12 2.98 31.80 -7.55
CA PRO A 12 3.31 30.40 -7.84
C PRO A 12 2.08 29.58 -8.19
N VAL A 13 2.28 28.60 -9.05
CA VAL A 13 1.24 27.68 -9.46
C VAL A 13 1.39 26.39 -8.68
N PRO A 14 0.35 25.97 -7.97
CA PRO A 14 0.47 24.76 -7.14
C PRO A 14 0.17 23.49 -7.91
N LEU A 15 0.70 22.40 -7.42
CA LEU A 15 0.35 21.07 -7.90
C LEU A 15 0.31 20.11 -6.71
N GLU A 16 -0.84 19.49 -6.51
CA GLU A 16 -1.00 18.45 -5.50
C GLU A 16 -0.84 17.10 -6.17
N LEU A 17 -0.07 16.24 -5.53
CA LEU A 17 0.26 14.95 -6.15
C LEU A 17 -0.84 13.91 -6.01
N ASN A 18 -1.58 13.94 -4.91
CA ASN A 18 -2.80 13.12 -4.73
C ASN A 18 -2.58 11.62 -4.87
N PHE A 19 -1.51 11.11 -4.28
CA PHE A 19 -1.28 9.68 -4.21
C PHE A 19 -1.99 9.09 -3.01
N THR A 20 -2.36 7.82 -3.11
CA THR A 20 -3.09 7.14 -2.06
C THR A 20 -2.46 5.80 -1.75
N LYS A 21 -2.84 5.24 -0.60
CA LYS A 21 -2.33 3.97 -0.11
C LYS A 21 -3.48 3.06 0.28
N LYS A 22 -3.39 1.81 -0.14
CA LYS A 22 -4.36 0.79 0.19
C LYS A 22 -3.63 -0.43 0.74
N LEU A 23 -4.19 -1.05 1.76
CA LEU A 23 -3.63 -2.26 2.35
C LEU A 23 -4.72 -3.31 2.43
N ASP A 24 -4.48 -4.45 1.79
CA ASP A 24 -5.38 -5.59 1.88
C ASP A 24 -4.87 -6.56 2.93
N GLY A 25 -5.80 -7.22 3.61
CA GLY A 25 -5.47 -8.26 4.57
C GLY A 25 -5.59 -7.83 6.02
N ARG A 26 -5.50 -6.56 6.30
CA ARG A 26 -5.81 -5.99 7.61
C ARG A 26 -6.01 -4.49 7.45
N GLN A 27 -6.41 -3.86 8.52
CA GLN A 27 -6.65 -2.42 8.48
C GLN A 27 -5.35 -1.66 8.42
N LEU A 28 -5.30 -0.67 7.53
CA LEU A 28 -4.18 0.25 7.40
C LEU A 28 -4.18 1.21 8.58
N LYS A 29 -3.00 1.54 9.06
CA LYS A 29 -2.85 2.52 10.15
C LYS A 29 -2.17 3.77 9.63
N ALA A 30 -2.44 4.87 10.31
CA ALA A 30 -1.80 6.14 9.98
C ALA A 30 -0.29 6.02 10.15
N ASN A 31 0.45 6.64 9.26
CA ASN A 31 1.91 6.70 9.31
C ASN A 31 2.59 5.35 9.24
N GLU A 32 1.96 4.40 8.57
CA GLU A 32 2.48 3.04 8.55
C GLU A 32 3.51 2.82 7.45
N PHE A 33 3.30 3.43 6.30
CA PHE A 33 4.19 3.23 5.15
C PHE A 33 4.83 4.56 4.75
N THR A 34 6.02 4.47 4.18
CA THR A 34 6.81 5.65 3.81
C THR A 34 6.98 5.68 2.30
N PHE A 35 6.91 6.87 1.73
CA PHE A 35 6.97 7.10 0.30
C PHE A 35 8.01 8.17 0.01
N VAL A 36 8.72 8.01 -1.10
CA VAL A 36 9.79 8.93 -1.48
C VAL A 36 9.40 9.63 -2.76
N LEU A 37 9.50 10.96 -2.73
CA LEU A 37 9.33 11.78 -3.91
C LEU A 37 10.71 12.17 -4.41
N LYS A 38 10.95 11.88 -5.69
CA LYS A 38 12.19 12.28 -6.33
C LYS A 38 11.89 13.24 -7.45
N LYS A 39 12.77 14.22 -7.63
CA LYS A 39 12.70 15.17 -8.73
C LYS A 39 13.92 14.93 -9.59
N ASP A 40 13.69 14.50 -10.83
CA ASP A 40 14.77 14.18 -11.77
C ASP A 40 15.78 13.23 -11.14
N GLY A 41 15.29 12.25 -10.41
CA GLY A 41 16.11 11.21 -9.80
C GLY A 41 16.68 11.54 -8.43
N VAL A 42 16.45 12.75 -7.92
CA VAL A 42 16.98 13.17 -6.64
C VAL A 42 15.86 13.24 -5.63
N GLU A 43 16.07 12.61 -4.47
CA GLU A 43 15.06 12.63 -3.42
C GLU A 43 14.86 14.04 -2.90
N VAL A 44 13.58 14.48 -2.86
CA VAL A 44 13.26 15.82 -2.37
C VAL A 44 12.33 15.77 -1.16
N GLU A 45 11.61 14.68 -0.96
CA GLU A 45 10.69 14.61 0.17
C GLU A 45 10.36 13.16 0.50
N ARG A 46 10.12 12.88 1.77
CA ARG A 46 9.53 11.62 2.24
C ARG A 46 8.24 11.94 2.94
N ALA A 47 7.23 11.11 2.70
CA ALA A 47 5.92 11.30 3.29
C ALA A 47 5.36 9.97 3.74
N LYS A 48 4.40 10.03 4.63
CA LYS A 48 3.72 8.84 5.12
C LYS A 48 2.26 8.94 4.79
N ASN A 49 1.58 7.81 4.86
CA ASN A 49 0.15 7.80 4.63
C ASN A 49 -0.58 8.31 5.87
N ASP A 50 -1.71 8.96 5.63
CA ASP A 50 -2.62 9.38 6.68
C ASP A 50 -3.39 8.19 7.23
N ALA A 51 -4.26 8.46 8.19
CA ALA A 51 -5.25 7.49 8.62
C ALA A 51 -6.16 7.16 7.43
N PRO A 52 -6.56 5.90 7.29
CA PRO A 52 -7.43 5.53 6.18
C PRO A 52 -8.84 6.08 6.38
N ASP A 53 -9.49 6.33 5.27
CA ASP A 53 -10.91 6.68 5.27
C ASP A 53 -11.69 5.51 5.86
N ALA A 54 -12.62 5.81 6.76
CA ALA A 54 -13.35 4.76 7.48
C ALA A 54 -14.23 3.93 6.56
N THR A 55 -14.64 4.49 5.44
CA THR A 55 -15.53 3.80 4.50
C THR A 55 -14.75 3.00 3.47
N THR A 56 -13.71 3.60 2.88
CA THR A 56 -12.99 2.98 1.78
C THR A 56 -11.75 2.22 2.22
N GLY A 57 -11.20 2.55 3.40
CA GLY A 57 -9.95 1.97 3.86
C GLY A 57 -8.73 2.53 3.13
N ILE A 58 -8.91 3.53 2.29
CA ILE A 58 -7.83 4.11 1.50
C ILE A 58 -7.33 5.36 2.20
N ALA A 59 -6.02 5.52 2.25
CA ALA A 59 -5.39 6.66 2.92
C ALA A 59 -4.72 7.56 1.90
N LYS A 60 -4.68 8.84 2.20
CA LYS A 60 -3.90 9.79 1.42
C LYS A 60 -2.45 9.72 1.84
N ILE A 61 -1.58 10.00 0.89
CA ILE A 61 -0.15 10.15 1.16
C ILE A 61 0.14 11.63 1.20
N ASN A 62 0.72 12.09 2.30
CA ASN A 62 0.83 13.53 2.58
C ASN A 62 2.08 14.16 2.03
N PHE A 63 2.19 14.26 0.72
CA PHE A 63 3.25 15.06 0.13
C PHE A 63 2.90 16.53 0.21
N THR A 64 3.94 17.34 0.41
CA THR A 64 3.80 18.79 0.35
C THR A 64 3.40 19.20 -1.07
N LYS A 65 2.50 20.15 -1.15
CA LYS A 65 2.09 20.71 -2.42
C LYS A 65 3.30 21.30 -3.12
N LEU A 66 3.47 20.95 -4.40
CA LEU A 66 4.54 21.54 -5.21
C LEU A 66 4.10 22.92 -5.69
N GLU A 67 5.07 23.82 -5.86
CA GLU A 67 4.79 25.14 -6.37
C GLU A 67 5.83 25.51 -7.40
N PHE A 68 5.37 26.11 -8.49
CA PHE A 68 6.23 26.46 -9.60
C PHE A 68 6.15 27.97 -9.82
N GLY A 69 7.29 28.62 -9.89
CA GLY A 69 7.37 30.04 -10.05
C GLY A 69 7.98 30.43 -11.39
N LYS A 70 8.27 31.72 -11.54
CA LYS A 70 8.79 32.24 -12.78
C LYS A 70 10.12 31.63 -13.17
N ASP A 71 10.91 31.22 -12.19
CA ASP A 71 12.21 30.62 -12.47
C ASP A 71 12.10 29.20 -13.03
N ASP A 72 10.92 28.61 -12.99
CA ASP A 72 10.69 27.30 -13.55
C ASP A 72 10.22 27.34 -15.00
N ILE A 73 9.94 28.51 -15.51
CA ILE A 73 9.44 28.67 -16.88
C ILE A 73 10.45 28.12 -17.87
N GLY A 74 9.97 27.29 -18.78
CA GLY A 74 10.81 26.66 -19.79
C GLY A 74 11.42 25.35 -19.33
N LYS A 75 11.14 24.94 -18.11
CA LYS A 75 11.71 23.70 -17.55
C LYS A 75 10.70 22.60 -17.50
N THR A 76 11.19 21.37 -17.57
CA THR A 76 10.39 20.16 -17.43
C THR A 76 11.01 19.33 -16.32
N TYR A 77 10.16 18.88 -15.40
CA TYR A 77 10.61 18.07 -14.27
C TYR A 77 9.93 16.72 -14.31
N ASN A 78 10.70 15.69 -14.01
CA ASN A 78 10.16 14.34 -13.90
C ASN A 78 10.16 13.96 -12.42
N TYR A 79 8.97 13.88 -11.86
CA TYR A 79 8.82 13.46 -10.47
C TYR A 79 8.49 11.97 -10.44
N THR A 80 9.09 11.26 -9.52
CA THR A 80 8.73 9.88 -9.28
C THR A 80 8.34 9.70 -7.83
N VAL A 81 7.37 8.83 -7.60
CA VAL A 81 6.93 8.46 -6.27
C VAL A 81 7.04 6.96 -6.16
N GLU A 82 7.67 6.50 -5.09
CA GLU A 82 7.82 5.07 -4.84
C GLU A 82 7.71 4.81 -3.36
N GLU A 83 7.30 3.61 -3.02
CA GLU A 83 7.17 3.19 -1.65
C GLU A 83 8.49 2.64 -1.15
N VAL A 84 8.86 2.97 0.08
CA VAL A 84 10.04 2.39 0.71
C VAL A 84 9.69 1.00 1.17
N LYS A 85 10.43 0.02 0.66
CA LYS A 85 10.20 -1.36 1.06
C LYS A 85 10.66 -1.54 2.50
N GLY A 86 9.74 -2.01 3.32
CA GLY A 86 10.04 -2.25 4.72
C GLY A 86 10.60 -3.64 4.95
N THR A 87 10.65 -4.02 6.22
CA THR A 87 11.26 -5.29 6.62
C THR A 87 10.25 -6.33 7.10
N ASP A 88 8.96 -6.01 7.03
CA ASP A 88 7.92 -6.95 7.46
C ASP A 88 7.72 -7.99 6.37
N SER A 89 8.12 -9.22 6.65
CA SER A 89 8.05 -10.30 5.66
C SER A 89 6.62 -10.74 5.36
N THR A 90 5.65 -10.35 6.17
CA THR A 90 4.24 -10.67 5.91
C THR A 90 3.60 -9.69 4.95
N VAL A 91 4.28 -8.60 4.62
CA VAL A 91 3.75 -7.56 3.75
C VAL A 91 4.36 -7.70 2.37
N SER A 92 3.50 -7.73 1.36
CA SER A 92 3.92 -7.63 -0.02
C SER A 92 3.86 -6.16 -0.39
N TYR A 93 5.03 -5.56 -0.57
CA TYR A 93 5.15 -4.12 -0.84
C TYR A 93 4.98 -3.84 -2.33
N ASP A 94 4.32 -2.72 -2.64
CA ASP A 94 4.12 -2.30 -4.02
C ASP A 94 5.43 -1.78 -4.59
N GLY A 95 5.88 -2.38 -5.69
CA GLY A 95 7.10 -1.95 -6.35
C GLY A 95 6.91 -0.89 -7.41
N MET A 96 5.73 -0.28 -7.46
CA MET A 96 5.42 0.72 -8.48
C MET A 96 6.30 1.95 -8.32
N VAL A 97 6.78 2.47 -9.44
CA VAL A 97 7.41 3.78 -9.52
C VAL A 97 6.51 4.63 -10.39
N ALA A 98 5.76 5.52 -9.75
CA ALA A 98 4.82 6.37 -10.48
C ALA A 98 5.54 7.63 -10.95
N THR A 99 5.31 8.03 -12.18
CA THR A 99 5.98 9.20 -12.76
C THR A 99 4.96 10.28 -13.07
N VAL A 100 5.27 11.49 -12.60
CA VAL A 100 4.49 12.70 -12.92
C VAL A 100 5.43 13.68 -13.60
N ARG A 101 5.09 14.06 -14.81
CA ARG A 101 5.94 14.96 -15.59
C ARG A 101 5.28 16.32 -15.65
N VAL A 102 6.03 17.34 -15.29
CA VAL A 102 5.50 18.70 -15.21
C VAL A 102 6.34 19.61 -16.08
N SER A 103 5.72 20.30 -17.01
CA SER A 103 6.36 21.31 -17.84
C SER A 103 5.79 22.66 -17.49
N ILE A 104 6.65 23.65 -17.32
CA ILE A 104 6.25 24.99 -16.92
C ILE A 104 6.47 25.95 -18.08
N SER A 105 5.42 26.67 -18.40
CA SER A 105 5.48 27.72 -19.43
C SER A 105 4.76 28.95 -18.92
N HIS A 106 4.61 29.94 -19.75
CA HIS A 106 3.80 31.09 -19.39
C HIS A 106 2.85 31.42 -20.55
N ASP A 107 1.74 32.03 -20.18
CA ASP A 107 0.83 32.57 -21.16
C ASP A 107 1.47 33.81 -21.74
N GLY A 108 1.68 33.80 -23.06
CA GLY A 108 2.33 34.90 -23.71
C GLY A 108 1.61 36.23 -23.60
N THR A 109 0.29 36.20 -23.48
CA THR A 109 -0.50 37.42 -23.36
C THR A 109 -0.68 37.85 -21.92
N ALA A 110 -1.03 36.95 -21.06
CA ALA A 110 -1.33 37.26 -19.66
C ALA A 110 -0.11 37.17 -18.78
N LYS A 111 0.97 36.57 -19.25
CA LYS A 111 2.21 36.39 -18.53
C LYS A 111 2.00 35.59 -17.24
N ALA A 112 0.96 34.77 -17.24
CA ALA A 112 0.70 33.89 -16.14
C ALA A 112 1.52 32.62 -16.31
N ILE A 113 1.94 32.06 -15.18
CA ILE A 113 2.65 30.79 -15.17
C ILE A 113 1.66 29.67 -15.41
N VAL A 114 2.02 28.76 -16.30
CA VAL A 114 1.15 27.65 -16.70
C VAL A 114 1.90 26.37 -16.48
N LYS A 115 1.23 25.43 -15.79
CA LYS A 115 1.77 24.09 -15.64
C LYS A 115 1.05 23.14 -16.58
N ASN A 116 1.83 22.29 -17.23
CA ASN A 116 1.29 21.20 -18.05
C ASN A 116 1.74 19.90 -17.40
N VAL A 117 0.78 19.09 -17.01
CA VAL A 117 1.04 17.91 -16.19
C VAL A 117 0.66 16.67 -16.97
N VAL A 118 1.60 15.74 -17.09
CA VAL A 118 1.31 14.37 -17.52
C VAL A 118 1.33 13.54 -16.24
N ASP A 119 0.14 13.22 -15.78
CA ASP A 119 -0.01 12.55 -14.49
C ASP A 119 0.31 11.07 -14.61
N ALA A 120 0.57 10.44 -13.46
CA ALA A 120 0.77 9.01 -13.41
C ALA A 120 -0.56 8.31 -13.69
N PRO A 121 -0.55 7.23 -14.48
CA PRO A 121 -1.80 6.51 -14.75
C PRO A 121 -2.32 5.77 -13.54
N ASP A 122 -1.44 5.40 -12.62
CA ASP A 122 -1.82 4.73 -11.38
C ASP A 122 -1.24 5.53 -10.23
N LYS A 123 -2.10 5.98 -9.35
CA LYS A 123 -1.70 6.81 -8.21
C LYS A 123 -2.00 6.13 -6.89
N GLU A 124 -2.28 4.85 -6.90
CA GLU A 124 -2.56 4.10 -5.69
C GLU A 124 -1.49 3.04 -5.48
N PHE A 125 -0.90 3.04 -4.29
CA PHE A 125 0.05 2.02 -3.88
C PHE A 125 -0.70 0.95 -3.10
N ASP A 126 -0.63 -0.28 -3.59
CA ASP A 126 -1.40 -1.40 -3.04
C ASP A 126 -0.45 -2.40 -2.40
N ASN A 127 -0.59 -2.57 -1.10
CA ASN A 127 0.14 -3.61 -0.40
C ASN A 127 -0.85 -4.67 0.08
N ARG A 128 -0.32 -5.84 0.34
CA ARG A 128 -1.12 -6.94 0.84
C ARG A 128 -0.40 -7.59 1.99
N VAL A 129 -1.15 -7.87 3.05
CA VAL A 129 -0.64 -8.63 4.18
C VAL A 129 -1.03 -10.08 3.98
N THR A 130 -0.03 -10.96 3.98
CA THR A 130 -0.26 -12.38 3.93
C THR A 130 -0.04 -12.91 5.34
N PRO A 131 -1.09 -13.42 5.99
CA PRO A 131 -0.91 -13.95 7.34
C PRO A 131 0.09 -15.09 7.32
N PRO A 132 0.78 -15.35 8.44
CA PRO A 132 1.66 -16.50 8.50
C PRO A 132 0.87 -17.74 8.17
N GLU A 133 1.50 -18.61 7.38
CA GLU A 133 0.84 -19.81 6.96
C GLU A 133 0.62 -20.70 8.15
N GLU A 134 -0.63 -21.14 8.35
CA GLU A 134 -0.91 -22.08 9.42
C GLU A 134 -0.31 -23.42 9.08
N PRO A 135 0.15 -24.17 10.07
CA PRO A 135 0.67 -25.50 9.80
C PRO A 135 -0.44 -26.33 9.18
N LYS A 136 -0.15 -26.93 8.08
CA LYS A 136 -1.13 -27.77 7.41
C LYS A 136 -1.24 -29.07 8.16
N PHE A 137 -2.47 -29.46 8.43
CA PHE A 137 -2.72 -30.75 9.01
C PHE A 137 -2.46 -31.81 7.94
N ASN A 138 -1.56 -32.74 8.24
CA ASN A 138 -1.27 -33.84 7.35
C ASN A 138 -1.72 -35.12 8.04
N PRO A 139 -2.82 -35.69 7.65
CA PRO A 139 -3.34 -36.86 8.36
C PRO A 139 -2.39 -38.06 8.31
N GLU A 140 -1.47 -38.10 7.36
CA GLU A 140 -0.53 -39.20 7.32
C GLU A 140 0.51 -39.13 8.41
N LYS A 141 0.72 -37.97 8.98
CA LYS A 141 1.69 -37.81 10.05
C LYS A 141 1.08 -37.93 11.42
N TYR A 142 -0.24 -37.91 11.51
CA TYR A 142 -0.94 -37.97 12.78
C TYR A 142 -1.68 -39.27 12.87
N VAL A 143 -1.18 -40.14 13.71
CA VAL A 143 -1.81 -41.46 13.92
C VAL A 143 -2.91 -41.28 14.93
N VAL A 144 -4.13 -41.48 14.48
CA VAL A 144 -5.25 -41.49 15.39
C VAL A 144 -5.35 -42.87 15.98
N ARG A 145 -5.16 -42.96 17.25
CA ARG A 145 -5.25 -44.23 17.86
C ARG A 145 -6.67 -44.52 18.13
N ASP A 146 -6.98 -45.65 17.66
CA ASP A 146 -8.22 -46.12 17.78
C ASP A 146 -8.47 -46.74 19.03
N GLU A 147 -8.45 -46.22 19.97
CA GLU A 147 -8.73 -46.76 21.17
C GLU A 147 -9.69 -45.94 21.81
N ASP A 148 -10.08 -45.98 21.44
CA ASP A 148 -10.74 -45.33 21.65
C ASP A 148 -11.50 -44.80 20.88
N PHE A 149 -11.55 -45.47 20.10
CA PHE A 149 -12.25 -45.29 19.23
C PHE A 149 -12.86 -45.45 18.61
N ASP A 150 -13.07 -46.12 18.59
CA ASP A 150 -13.49 -46.67 17.97
C ASP A 150 -14.37 -46.29 17.62
N LEU A 151 -14.24 -46.66 17.29
CA LEU A 151 -14.93 -46.91 16.74
C LEU A 151 -15.65 -47.19 16.62
N THR A 152 -15.61 -47.87 16.89
CA THR A 152 -16.11 -48.69 16.68
C THR A 152 -16.53 -48.65 17.06
N GLY A 153 -16.37 -48.77 17.54
CA GLY A 153 -16.71 -49.38 17.62
C GLY A 153 -16.79 -49.09 18.36
N LYS A 154 -16.57 -49.10 18.35
CA LYS A 154 -16.78 -49.35 18.64
C LYS A 154 -16.65 -48.92 19.17
N LYS A 155 -16.32 -49.07 19.47
CA LYS A 155 -16.21 -49.28 19.61
C LYS A 155 -16.21 -48.38 19.83
N LEU A 156 -16.21 -48.56 20.31
CA LEU A 156 -16.31 -48.55 20.09
C LEU A 156 -16.67 -47.92 20.53
N LEU A 157 -16.45 -47.59 20.88
CA LEU A 157 -16.98 -47.82 20.84
C LEU A 157 -17.46 -47.75 21.26
N ASP A 158 -17.10 -47.85 21.48
CA ASP A 158 -17.63 -48.49 21.58
C ASP A 158 -17.97 -48.22 22.12
N ASP A 159 -17.78 -48.25 22.37
CA ASP A 159 -18.13 -48.60 22.45
C ASP A 159 -18.30 -48.00 22.94
N ASP A 160 -18.07 -47.84 23.24
CA ASP A 160 -18.19 -47.97 23.26
C ASP A 160 -18.07 -47.38 23.94
N SER A 161 -17.89 -47.40 24.32
CA SER A 161 -17.69 -47.56 24.65
C SER A 161 -17.07 -47.12 25.21
N GLU A 162 -16.34 -46.99 24.96
CA GLU A 162 -15.56 -46.96 25.24
C GLU A 162 -15.25 -46.02 24.86
N LEU A 163 -15.23 -45.96 24.48
CA LEU A 163 -14.89 -45.61 23.81
C LEU A 163 -15.29 -44.58 23.66
N ALA A 164 -15.31 -44.88 24.07
CA ALA A 164 -15.62 -44.59 23.41
C ALA A 164 -15.74 -43.84 24.10
N ASP A 165 -15.47 -44.08 24.79
CA ASP A 165 -15.38 -43.98 25.26
C ASP A 165 -14.68 -43.41 25.69
N LYS A 166 -13.76 -43.50 25.53
CA LYS A 166 -13.04 -43.20 25.62
C LYS A 166 -12.81 -42.33 24.96
N TYR A 167 -13.03 -42.34 24.58
CA TYR A 167 -12.92 -41.75 23.65
C TYR A 167 -13.70 -41.22 23.11
N GLY A 168 -13.78 -41.61 23.21
CA GLY A 168 -14.49 -41.92 22.28
C GLY A 168 -14.91 -41.53 22.00
N ASP A 169 -14.82 -41.87 22.01
CA ASP A 169 -15.06 -42.09 21.10
C ASP A 169 -15.04 -41.48 20.80
N THR A 170 -14.58 -41.31 20.84
CA THR A 170 -14.37 -41.27 19.99
C THR A 170 -14.32 -40.68 19.66
N LYS A 171 -14.06 -40.58 19.49
CA LYS A 171 -13.78 -40.46 18.76
C LYS A 171 -13.45 -39.72 18.46
N ILE A 172 -13.21 -39.46 18.24
CA ILE A 172 -12.64 -39.11 17.94
C ILE A 172 -12.40 -38.18 17.79
N ASN A 173 -12.14 -37.89 17.74
CA ASN A 173 -11.73 -37.17 17.54
C ASN A 173 -11.39 -36.38 17.24
N PRO A 174 -10.97 -35.95 17.10
CA PRO A 174 -10.63 -35.25 16.81
C PRO A 174 -10.42 -34.79 16.39
N TYR A 175 -10.45 -34.63 16.32
CA TYR A 175 -10.07 -34.46 15.69
C TYR A 175 -10.38 -33.82 15.10
#